data_707ce3c257be0aa63df100bb3f9e3c93
#
_entry.id   707ce3c257be0aa63df100bb3f9e3c93
#
_cell.length_a   1.000
_cell.length_b   1.000
_cell.length_c   1.000
_cell.angle_alpha   90.00
_cell.angle_beta   90.00
_cell.angle_gamma   90.00
#
_symmetry.space_group_name_H-M   'P 1'
#
loop_
_entity.id
_entity.type
_entity.pdbx_description
1 polymer ?
#
loop_
_entity_poly.entity_id
_entity_poly.type
_entity_poly.pdbx_seq_one_letter_code
_entity_poly.pdbx_strand_id
1 'polypeptide(L)'
;MDSNQLWHSTYDMLPLGFSTLATSDDGILFAGTIGSGVYQFSALRSWERVSQGFPEGIQINRLDWVDAQLFASTSHGLYRLDDDVWQATSLRAPCYRILSWGDQFVLTDSGLMCGSNGNWLPFAFPGKKVFDLMVTPHFLFLGYEEGIAYYDLFMSEWWSISMDQPIKSLAVYNQMVLGTTANGGLVLGNKNGGFQQIRFEGMYIYRLVTTNRDVYACANTGIYKISDLKGRIMLRSMSIQAAVTDLLIWNNMMFISTLNSGIRYSTLNRSGFQSNL
;
A
#
# COMPACT_ATOMS: atom_id res chain seq x y z
N MET A 1 18.44 -11.83 21.45
CA MET A 1 17.22 -12.58 21.89
C MET A 1 16.04 -11.76 21.42
N ASP A 2 15.36 -12.26 20.41
CA ASP A 2 14.24 -11.54 19.82
C ASP A 2 13.06 -11.62 20.78
N SER A 3 12.63 -10.46 21.28
CA SER A 3 11.37 -10.36 21.99
C SER A 3 10.28 -10.78 21.02
N ASN A 4 9.59 -11.89 21.27
CA ASN A 4 8.42 -12.30 20.52
C ASN A 4 7.44 -11.13 20.50
N GLN A 5 7.21 -10.57 19.32
CA GLN A 5 6.22 -9.52 19.14
C GLN A 5 4.84 -10.15 19.36
N LEU A 6 4.15 -9.70 20.39
CA LEU A 6 2.81 -10.20 20.70
C LEU A 6 1.80 -9.46 19.83
N TRP A 7 1.01 -10.21 19.07
CA TRP A 7 -0.07 -9.69 18.25
C TRP A 7 -1.41 -9.87 18.95
N HIS A 8 -2.15 -8.78 19.06
CA HIS A 8 -3.47 -8.73 19.65
C HIS A 8 -4.55 -8.61 18.56
N SER A 9 -5.71 -9.20 18.78
CA SER A 9 -6.90 -8.92 17.97
C SER A 9 -7.52 -7.61 18.41
N THR A 10 -8.05 -6.84 17.48
CA THR A 10 -9.05 -5.83 17.80
C THR A 10 -10.36 -6.59 18.08
N TYR A 11 -10.87 -6.48 19.30
CA TYR A 11 -12.10 -7.16 19.71
C TYR A 11 -13.27 -6.77 18.79
N ASP A 12 -14.18 -7.69 18.55
CA ASP A 12 -15.47 -7.52 17.84
C ASP A 12 -15.46 -7.38 16.31
N MET A 13 -14.35 -7.68 15.63
CA MET A 13 -14.43 -7.78 14.19
C MET A 13 -14.91 -9.14 13.72
N LEU A 14 -15.98 -9.13 12.92
CA LEU A 14 -16.33 -10.26 12.07
C LEU A 14 -15.10 -10.69 11.25
N PRO A 15 -14.97 -11.97 10.87
CA PRO A 15 -13.87 -12.45 10.03
C PRO A 15 -14.00 -11.94 8.59
N LEU A 16 -13.91 -10.61 8.43
CA LEU A 16 -13.92 -9.94 7.14
C LEU A 16 -12.52 -9.93 6.53
N GLY A 17 -12.48 -10.02 5.22
CA GLY A 17 -11.27 -9.78 4.45
C GLY A 17 -10.98 -8.27 4.35
N PHE A 18 -9.90 -7.81 4.97
CA PHE A 18 -9.44 -6.43 4.88
C PHE A 18 -8.34 -6.31 3.83
N SER A 19 -8.38 -5.25 3.04
CA SER A 19 -7.43 -4.98 1.95
C SER A 19 -6.42 -3.89 2.30
N THR A 20 -6.80 -2.94 3.16
CA THR A 20 -6.01 -1.72 3.39
C THR A 20 -6.34 -1.04 4.71
N LEU A 21 -5.39 -0.25 5.21
CA LEU A 21 -5.50 0.59 6.39
C LEU A 21 -5.12 2.03 6.04
N ALA A 22 -5.77 3.00 6.68
CA ALA A 22 -5.40 4.41 6.60
C ALA A 22 -5.65 5.11 7.94
N THR A 23 -5.02 6.24 8.17
CA THR A 23 -5.30 7.12 9.31
C THR A 23 -5.48 8.54 8.85
N SER A 24 -6.42 9.28 9.46
CA SER A 24 -6.54 10.72 9.29
C SER A 24 -5.47 11.47 10.09
N ASP A 25 -5.36 12.78 9.85
CA ASP A 25 -4.48 13.66 10.63
C ASP A 25 -4.91 13.71 12.11
N ASP A 26 -6.20 13.61 12.39
CA ASP A 26 -6.76 13.53 13.75
C ASP A 26 -6.51 12.17 14.42
N GLY A 27 -5.92 11.24 13.70
CA GLY A 27 -5.59 9.92 14.20
C GLY A 27 -6.72 8.92 14.22
N ILE A 28 -7.77 9.13 13.45
CA ILE A 28 -8.84 8.15 13.24
C ILE A 28 -8.32 7.07 12.31
N LEU A 29 -8.46 5.81 12.73
CA LEU A 29 -8.04 4.65 11.95
C LEU A 29 -9.19 4.13 11.08
N PHE A 30 -8.93 3.93 9.81
CA PHE A 30 -9.86 3.37 8.82
C PHE A 30 -9.34 2.06 8.24
N ALA A 31 -10.26 1.18 7.91
CA ALA A 31 -9.96 -0.11 7.29
C ALA A 31 -10.90 -0.40 6.12
N GLY A 32 -10.34 -0.63 4.94
CA GLY A 32 -11.07 -1.03 3.74
C GLY A 32 -11.18 -2.54 3.63
N THR A 33 -12.31 -3.02 3.09
CA THR A 33 -12.61 -4.44 2.96
C THR A 33 -12.75 -4.90 1.52
N ILE A 34 -12.74 -6.20 1.34
CA ILE A 34 -13.06 -6.87 0.08
C ILE A 34 -14.57 -7.19 0.08
N GLY A 35 -15.39 -6.22 -0.41
CA GLY A 35 -16.83 -6.42 -0.60
C GLY A 35 -17.76 -5.91 0.51
N SER A 36 -17.23 -5.39 1.64
CA SER A 36 -18.06 -4.92 2.78
C SER A 36 -17.90 -3.43 3.10
N GLY A 37 -17.19 -2.68 2.24
CA GLY A 37 -16.98 -1.23 2.37
C GLY A 37 -15.86 -0.87 3.35
N VAL A 38 -16.02 0.21 4.10
CA VAL A 38 -15.02 0.80 4.99
C VAL A 38 -15.52 0.77 6.43
N TYR A 39 -14.62 0.54 7.35
CA TYR A 39 -14.83 0.59 8.80
C TYR A 39 -13.91 1.66 9.41
N GLN A 40 -14.39 2.33 10.44
CA GLN A 40 -13.67 3.31 11.24
C GLN A 40 -13.54 2.79 12.67
N PHE A 41 -12.37 2.99 13.27
CA PHE A 41 -12.13 2.66 14.67
C PHE A 41 -12.56 3.85 15.54
N SER A 42 -13.62 3.67 16.32
CA SER A 42 -14.21 4.73 17.14
C SER A 42 -13.46 4.95 18.46
N ALA A 43 -13.75 6.09 19.10
CA ALA A 43 -13.26 6.39 20.45
C ALA A 43 -13.73 5.35 21.51
N LEU A 44 -14.80 4.63 21.24
CA LEU A 44 -15.31 3.53 22.08
C LEU A 44 -14.51 2.23 21.93
N ARG A 45 -13.41 2.24 21.15
CA ARG A 45 -12.58 1.08 20.81
C ARG A 45 -13.32 -0.03 20.09
N SER A 46 -14.33 0.35 19.31
CA SER A 46 -15.09 -0.54 18.43
C SER A 46 -14.91 -0.11 16.97
N TRP A 47 -15.10 -1.06 16.06
CA TRP A 47 -15.14 -0.79 14.64
C TRP A 47 -16.57 -0.52 14.20
N GLU A 48 -16.80 0.62 13.61
CA GLU A 48 -18.10 1.04 13.08
C GLU A 48 -18.02 1.10 11.56
N ARG A 49 -19.08 0.63 10.91
CA ARG A 49 -19.15 0.65 9.45
C ARG A 49 -19.50 2.05 8.96
N VAL A 50 -18.62 2.63 8.14
CA VAL A 50 -18.81 3.92 7.47
C VAL A 50 -18.81 3.65 5.96
N SER A 51 -19.96 3.20 5.44
CA SER A 51 -20.04 2.73 4.02
C SER A 51 -21.21 3.34 3.26
N GLN A 52 -21.88 4.34 3.84
CA GLN A 52 -22.96 5.05 3.16
C GLN A 52 -22.42 5.73 1.90
N GLY A 53 -23.10 5.57 0.75
CA GLY A 53 -22.69 6.10 -0.53
C GLY A 53 -21.92 5.12 -1.45
N PHE A 54 -21.44 4.00 -0.92
CA PHE A 54 -20.88 2.93 -1.74
C PHE A 54 -21.96 2.03 -2.34
N PRO A 55 -21.75 1.51 -3.56
CA PRO A 55 -22.54 0.40 -4.08
C PRO A 55 -22.27 -0.88 -3.26
N GLU A 56 -23.26 -1.78 -3.24
CA GLU A 56 -23.12 -3.08 -2.60
C GLU A 56 -22.00 -3.92 -3.24
N GLY A 57 -21.26 -4.67 -2.42
CA GLY A 57 -20.21 -5.55 -2.88
C GLY A 57 -18.94 -4.84 -3.37
N ILE A 58 -18.80 -3.54 -3.14
CA ILE A 58 -17.62 -2.77 -3.58
C ILE A 58 -16.32 -3.31 -2.98
N GLN A 59 -15.33 -3.54 -3.80
CA GLN A 59 -13.98 -3.88 -3.36
C GLN A 59 -13.17 -2.60 -3.15
N ILE A 60 -12.67 -2.40 -1.94
CA ILE A 60 -11.73 -1.32 -1.63
C ILE A 60 -10.32 -1.82 -1.92
N ASN A 61 -9.66 -1.23 -2.93
CA ASN A 61 -8.29 -1.57 -3.30
C ASN A 61 -7.29 -0.87 -2.37
N ARG A 62 -7.55 0.41 -2.03
CA ARG A 62 -6.74 1.19 -1.13
C ARG A 62 -7.52 2.34 -0.50
N LEU A 63 -7.17 2.67 0.74
CA LEU A 63 -7.53 3.91 1.41
C LEU A 63 -6.29 4.77 1.50
N ASP A 64 -6.39 6.04 1.10
CA ASP A 64 -5.32 7.00 1.18
C ASP A 64 -5.85 8.31 1.80
N TRP A 65 -5.12 8.87 2.76
CA TRP A 65 -5.35 10.19 3.31
C TRP A 65 -4.51 11.20 2.52
N VAL A 66 -5.16 12.06 1.75
CA VAL A 66 -4.51 12.97 0.81
C VAL A 66 -5.13 14.36 0.94
N ASP A 67 -4.31 15.38 1.16
CA ASP A 67 -4.72 16.77 1.26
C ASP A 67 -5.88 16.96 2.25
N ALA A 68 -5.73 16.42 3.47
CA ALA A 68 -6.71 16.42 4.56
C ALA A 68 -8.07 15.77 4.21
N GLN A 69 -8.08 14.83 3.25
CA GLN A 69 -9.27 14.14 2.77
C GLN A 69 -9.04 12.64 2.67
N LEU A 70 -10.00 11.83 3.09
CA LEU A 70 -9.95 10.38 2.90
C LEU A 70 -10.52 9.99 1.54
N PHE A 71 -9.73 9.23 0.79
CA PHE A 71 -10.14 8.64 -0.48
C PHE A 71 -10.15 7.12 -0.41
N ALA A 72 -11.09 6.53 -1.14
CA ALA A 72 -11.14 5.10 -1.42
C ALA A 72 -10.94 4.85 -2.91
N SER A 73 -9.82 4.25 -3.26
CA SER A 73 -9.57 3.67 -4.58
C SER A 73 -10.26 2.31 -4.63
N THR A 74 -11.19 2.13 -5.58
CA THR A 74 -12.08 0.95 -5.60
C THR A 74 -12.14 0.28 -6.97
N SER A 75 -12.79 -0.88 -7.03
CA SER A 75 -13.11 -1.57 -8.29
C SER A 75 -14.10 -0.80 -9.19
N HIS A 76 -14.79 0.22 -8.65
CA HIS A 76 -15.82 1.00 -9.36
C HIS A 76 -15.47 2.48 -9.51
N GLY A 77 -14.22 2.85 -9.22
CA GLY A 77 -13.76 4.23 -9.34
C GLY A 77 -13.14 4.77 -8.06
N LEU A 78 -12.95 6.08 -8.03
CA LEU A 78 -12.45 6.82 -6.90
C LEU A 78 -13.61 7.45 -6.12
N TYR A 79 -13.63 7.25 -4.81
CA TYR A 79 -14.59 7.85 -3.89
C TYR A 79 -13.86 8.71 -2.87
N ARG A 80 -14.56 9.74 -2.39
CA ARG A 80 -14.10 10.65 -1.34
C ARG A 80 -15.09 10.59 -0.17
N LEU A 81 -14.61 10.55 1.05
CA LEU A 81 -15.44 10.65 2.23
C LEU A 81 -15.78 12.14 2.48
N ASP A 82 -17.05 12.48 2.58
CA ASP A 82 -17.57 13.83 2.81
C ASP A 82 -18.75 13.73 3.77
N ASP A 83 -18.66 14.35 4.95
CA ASP A 83 -19.67 14.28 6.02
C ASP A 83 -20.20 12.84 6.28
N ASP A 84 -19.29 11.88 6.49
CA ASP A 84 -19.55 10.46 6.70
C ASP A 84 -20.25 9.71 5.54
N VAL A 85 -20.34 10.35 4.36
CA VAL A 85 -20.89 9.76 3.14
C VAL A 85 -19.85 9.69 2.04
N TRP A 86 -19.71 8.54 1.42
CA TRP A 86 -18.80 8.34 0.29
C TRP A 86 -19.38 8.91 -0.99
N GLN A 87 -18.74 9.93 -1.51
CA GLN A 87 -19.09 10.59 -2.77
C GLN A 87 -18.22 10.05 -3.90
N ALA A 88 -18.86 9.53 -4.93
CA ALA A 88 -18.12 9.10 -6.13
C ALA A 88 -17.59 10.33 -6.88
N THR A 89 -16.31 10.33 -7.21
CA THR A 89 -15.70 11.36 -8.08
C THR A 89 -16.10 11.14 -9.56
N SER A 90 -15.54 11.94 -10.47
CA SER A 90 -15.74 11.73 -11.92
C SER A 90 -15.00 10.49 -12.47
N LEU A 91 -14.01 9.94 -11.76
CA LEU A 91 -13.31 8.71 -12.14
C LEU A 91 -14.16 7.48 -11.83
N ARG A 92 -14.57 6.77 -12.88
CA ARG A 92 -15.40 5.55 -12.81
C ARG A 92 -14.62 4.28 -13.16
N ALA A 93 -13.42 4.40 -13.69
CA ALA A 93 -12.53 3.28 -13.95
C ALA A 93 -11.98 2.70 -12.62
N PRO A 94 -11.70 1.39 -12.53
CA PRO A 94 -11.02 0.83 -11.37
C PRO A 94 -9.78 1.61 -10.98
N CYS A 95 -9.71 2.04 -9.71
CA CYS A 95 -8.60 2.80 -9.14
C CYS A 95 -7.82 1.94 -8.17
N TYR A 96 -6.50 2.12 -8.13
CA TYR A 96 -5.60 1.34 -7.27
C TYR A 96 -4.99 2.17 -6.15
N ARG A 97 -4.76 3.47 -6.38
CA ARG A 97 -4.17 4.39 -5.40
C ARG A 97 -4.41 5.84 -5.80
N ILE A 98 -4.50 6.74 -4.82
CA ILE A 98 -4.36 8.18 -5.00
C ILE A 98 -3.21 8.68 -4.12
N LEU A 99 -2.47 9.67 -4.58
CA LEU A 99 -1.44 10.38 -3.81
C LEU A 99 -1.30 11.81 -4.29
N SER A 100 -0.73 12.68 -3.43
CA SER A 100 -0.39 14.06 -3.77
C SER A 100 1.12 14.21 -3.96
N TRP A 101 1.51 14.87 -5.04
CA TRP A 101 2.87 15.31 -5.30
C TRP A 101 2.82 16.58 -6.17
N GLY A 102 2.62 17.73 -5.52
CA GLY A 102 2.23 18.99 -6.16
C GLY A 102 0.76 18.96 -6.58
N ASP A 103 0.42 18.10 -7.55
CA ASP A 103 -0.94 17.75 -7.93
C ASP A 103 -1.37 16.40 -7.34
N GLN A 104 -2.64 16.06 -7.46
CA GLN A 104 -3.14 14.73 -7.13
C GLN A 104 -2.97 13.77 -8.31
N PHE A 105 -2.49 12.57 -8.05
CA PHE A 105 -2.31 11.50 -9.01
C PHE A 105 -3.17 10.30 -8.64
N VAL A 106 -3.92 9.76 -9.60
CA VAL A 106 -4.72 8.55 -9.43
C VAL A 106 -4.27 7.48 -10.40
N LEU A 107 -3.98 6.31 -9.86
CA LEU A 107 -3.55 5.14 -10.58
C LEU A 107 -4.76 4.30 -10.92
N THR A 108 -4.97 4.05 -12.21
CA THR A 108 -6.18 3.38 -12.71
C THR A 108 -5.84 2.22 -13.65
N ASP A 109 -6.84 1.47 -14.06
CA ASP A 109 -6.68 0.47 -15.11
C ASP A 109 -6.62 1.08 -16.53
N SER A 110 -6.81 2.41 -16.65
CA SER A 110 -6.78 3.15 -17.91
C SER A 110 -5.60 4.13 -18.02
N GLY A 111 -4.68 4.11 -17.04
CA GLY A 111 -3.51 4.97 -17.00
C GLY A 111 -3.30 5.68 -15.68
N LEU A 112 -2.26 6.51 -15.65
CA LEU A 112 -2.02 7.49 -14.60
C LEU A 112 -2.79 8.76 -14.92
N MET A 113 -3.67 9.14 -14.02
CA MET A 113 -4.47 10.37 -14.11
C MET A 113 -3.86 11.43 -13.19
N CYS A 114 -3.90 12.69 -13.61
CA CYS A 114 -3.49 13.84 -12.82
C CYS A 114 -4.64 14.83 -12.74
N GLY A 115 -4.79 15.50 -11.61
CA GLY A 115 -5.84 16.51 -11.48
C GLY A 115 -5.97 17.06 -10.08
N SER A 116 -6.99 17.90 -9.92
CA SER A 116 -7.38 18.48 -8.64
C SER A 116 -8.89 18.66 -8.58
N ASN A 117 -9.46 18.66 -7.36
CA ASN A 117 -10.88 18.96 -7.14
C ASN A 117 -11.86 18.13 -7.98
N GLY A 118 -11.50 16.86 -8.29
CA GLY A 118 -12.35 15.94 -9.03
C GLY A 118 -12.30 16.06 -10.56
N ASN A 119 -11.46 16.94 -11.09
CA ASN A 119 -11.18 17.03 -12.52
C ASN A 119 -9.90 16.27 -12.85
N TRP A 120 -10.02 15.13 -13.53
CA TRP A 120 -8.93 14.22 -13.83
C TRP A 120 -8.62 14.20 -15.32
N LEU A 121 -7.35 14.37 -15.68
CA LEU A 121 -6.85 14.29 -17.04
C LEU A 121 -5.84 13.14 -17.17
N PRO A 122 -5.79 12.45 -18.30
CA PRO A 122 -4.74 11.48 -18.58
C PRO A 122 -3.36 12.17 -18.52
N PHE A 123 -2.46 11.60 -17.70
CA PHE A 123 -1.10 12.13 -17.55
C PHE A 123 -0.07 11.24 -18.23
N ALA A 124 -0.12 9.93 -18.00
CA ALA A 124 0.82 8.98 -18.59
C ALA A 124 0.19 7.58 -18.74
N PHE A 125 0.77 6.77 -19.60
CA PHE A 125 0.41 5.36 -19.83
C PHE A 125 -1.08 5.14 -20.19
N PRO A 126 -1.67 5.90 -21.14
CA PRO A 126 -3.08 5.75 -21.49
C PRO A 126 -3.39 4.33 -21.94
N GLY A 127 -4.50 3.77 -21.41
CA GLY A 127 -4.95 2.41 -21.71
C GLY A 127 -4.14 1.30 -21.03
N LYS A 128 -3.18 1.63 -20.13
CA LYS A 128 -2.39 0.67 -19.38
C LYS A 128 -2.80 0.66 -17.90
N LYS A 129 -2.79 -0.53 -17.28
CA LYS A 129 -3.05 -0.65 -15.84
C LYS A 129 -1.85 -0.20 -15.02
N VAL A 130 -2.06 0.81 -14.20
CA VAL A 130 -1.05 1.39 -13.31
C VAL A 130 -1.41 1.08 -11.87
N PHE A 131 -0.50 0.45 -11.11
CA PHE A 131 -0.83 -0.12 -9.81
C PHE A 131 -0.23 0.63 -8.62
N ASP A 132 1.00 1.12 -8.76
CA ASP A 132 1.69 1.85 -7.70
C ASP A 132 2.57 2.96 -8.27
N LEU A 133 2.73 4.03 -7.50
CA LEU A 133 3.61 5.17 -7.79
C LEU A 133 4.44 5.47 -6.56
N MET A 134 5.74 5.59 -6.77
CA MET A 134 6.70 5.91 -5.74
C MET A 134 7.50 7.15 -6.14
N VAL A 135 7.49 8.15 -5.27
CA VAL A 135 8.22 9.41 -5.47
C VAL A 135 9.58 9.32 -4.79
N THR A 136 10.63 9.71 -5.50
CA THR A 136 11.98 9.90 -4.97
C THR A 136 12.47 11.30 -5.34
N PRO A 137 13.59 11.80 -4.78
CA PRO A 137 14.08 13.15 -5.09
C PRO A 137 14.37 13.40 -6.57
N HIS A 138 14.68 12.37 -7.35
CA HIS A 138 15.09 12.50 -8.75
C HIS A 138 14.16 11.80 -9.74
N PHE A 139 13.35 10.85 -9.27
CA PHE A 139 12.52 10.01 -10.14
C PHE A 139 11.14 9.77 -9.55
N LEU A 140 10.14 9.67 -10.43
CA LEU A 140 8.88 9.00 -10.13
C LEU A 140 8.97 7.58 -10.68
N PHE A 141 8.81 6.57 -9.84
CA PHE A 141 8.75 5.18 -10.28
C PHE A 141 7.31 4.71 -10.32
N LEU A 142 6.93 4.06 -11.41
CA LEU A 142 5.60 3.56 -11.68
C LEU A 142 5.64 2.03 -11.83
N GLY A 143 4.83 1.32 -11.04
CA GLY A 143 4.55 -0.09 -11.24
C GLY A 143 3.32 -0.26 -12.10
N TYR A 144 3.43 -0.93 -13.24
CA TYR A 144 2.34 -1.07 -14.20
C TYR A 144 2.29 -2.48 -14.82
N GLU A 145 1.36 -2.74 -15.72
CA GLU A 145 1.10 -4.08 -16.27
C GLU A 145 2.25 -4.69 -17.08
N GLU A 146 3.16 -3.87 -17.61
CA GLU A 146 4.29 -4.34 -18.42
C GLU A 146 5.63 -4.24 -17.67
N GLY A 147 5.63 -3.87 -16.37
CA GLY A 147 6.85 -3.79 -15.57
C GLY A 147 6.98 -2.53 -14.72
N ILE A 148 8.13 -1.88 -14.81
CA ILE A 148 8.45 -0.62 -14.10
C ILE A 148 8.72 0.46 -15.13
N ALA A 149 8.10 1.63 -14.94
CA ALA A 149 8.50 2.85 -15.61
C ALA A 149 9.07 3.85 -14.60
N TYR A 150 9.86 4.79 -15.07
CA TYR A 150 10.29 5.92 -14.27
C TYR A 150 10.31 7.20 -15.09
N TYR A 151 9.95 8.28 -14.44
CA TYR A 151 10.05 9.64 -14.96
C TYR A 151 11.28 10.29 -14.35
N ASP A 152 12.20 10.74 -15.20
CA ASP A 152 13.35 11.51 -14.78
C ASP A 152 12.93 12.98 -14.61
N LEU A 153 13.00 13.48 -13.38
CA LEU A 153 12.56 14.84 -13.02
C LEU A 153 13.48 15.93 -13.61
N PHE A 154 14.73 15.58 -13.94
CA PHE A 154 15.68 16.50 -14.55
C PHE A 154 15.52 16.55 -16.08
N MET A 155 15.42 15.38 -16.71
CA MET A 155 15.28 15.25 -18.17
C MET A 155 13.85 15.50 -18.63
N SER A 156 12.87 15.41 -17.72
CA SER A 156 11.44 15.49 -18.02
C SER A 156 10.95 14.43 -19.03
N GLU A 157 11.47 13.21 -18.91
CA GLU A 157 11.19 12.10 -19.81
C GLU A 157 10.81 10.81 -19.07
N TRP A 158 9.94 10.01 -19.70
CA TRP A 158 9.57 8.68 -19.24
C TRP A 158 10.46 7.62 -19.89
N TRP A 159 10.91 6.69 -19.05
CA TRP A 159 11.61 5.47 -19.44
C TRP A 159 10.87 4.26 -18.90
N SER A 160 10.91 3.13 -19.61
CA SER A 160 10.26 1.90 -19.17
C SER A 160 11.21 0.71 -19.23
N ILE A 161 11.07 -0.17 -18.25
CA ILE A 161 11.78 -1.44 -18.17
C ILE A 161 10.71 -2.52 -18.21
N SER A 162 10.60 -3.16 -19.38
CA SER A 162 9.62 -4.24 -19.60
C SER A 162 9.99 -5.47 -18.79
N MET A 163 8.98 -6.09 -18.19
CA MET A 163 9.09 -7.31 -17.40
C MET A 163 8.01 -8.29 -17.81
N ASP A 164 8.24 -9.58 -17.60
CA ASP A 164 7.28 -10.66 -17.89
C ASP A 164 6.04 -10.63 -17.01
N GLN A 165 6.04 -9.79 -15.96
CA GLN A 165 4.99 -9.71 -14.97
C GLN A 165 4.65 -8.27 -14.61
N PRO A 166 3.36 -7.95 -14.38
CA PRO A 166 2.95 -6.69 -13.79
C PRO A 166 3.63 -6.44 -12.44
N ILE A 167 3.98 -5.18 -12.16
CA ILE A 167 4.50 -4.74 -10.87
C ILE A 167 3.39 -4.05 -10.09
N LYS A 168 3.02 -4.63 -8.95
CA LYS A 168 1.85 -4.26 -8.14
C LYS A 168 2.13 -3.30 -7.01
N SER A 169 3.35 -3.31 -6.48
CA SER A 169 3.76 -2.44 -5.38
C SER A 169 5.23 -2.12 -5.48
N LEU A 170 5.62 -0.91 -5.07
CA LEU A 170 6.99 -0.39 -5.14
C LEU A 170 7.46 0.08 -3.76
N ALA A 171 8.75 -0.05 -3.51
CA ALA A 171 9.43 0.50 -2.34
C ALA A 171 10.89 0.83 -2.66
N VAL A 172 11.53 1.68 -1.84
CA VAL A 172 12.99 1.85 -1.85
C VAL A 172 13.58 1.25 -0.60
N TYR A 173 14.58 0.42 -0.76
CA TYR A 173 15.37 -0.13 0.33
C TYR A 173 16.85 -0.01 0.01
N ASN A 174 17.62 0.64 0.88
CA ASN A 174 19.07 0.88 0.70
C ASN A 174 19.42 1.42 -0.70
N GLN A 175 18.69 2.44 -1.17
CA GLN A 175 18.83 3.07 -2.50
C GLN A 175 18.54 2.13 -3.70
N MET A 176 17.98 0.96 -3.46
CA MET A 176 17.53 0.04 -4.50
C MET A 176 16.02 0.07 -4.60
N VAL A 177 15.50 0.05 -5.82
CA VAL A 177 14.07 -0.09 -6.08
C VAL A 177 13.67 -1.54 -5.88
N LEU A 178 12.66 -1.75 -5.07
CA LEU A 178 11.97 -3.03 -4.88
C LEU A 178 10.60 -2.97 -5.54
N GLY A 179 10.13 -4.09 -6.07
CA GLY A 179 8.77 -4.22 -6.56
C GLY A 179 8.20 -5.59 -6.29
N THR A 180 6.88 -5.70 -6.13
CA THR A 180 6.18 -7.00 -6.09
C THR A 180 5.57 -7.31 -7.44
N THR A 181 5.75 -8.53 -7.91
CA THR A 181 5.16 -9.01 -9.16
C THR A 181 3.73 -9.51 -8.96
N ALA A 182 2.96 -9.63 -10.03
CA ALA A 182 1.58 -10.14 -9.97
C ALA A 182 1.47 -11.59 -9.46
N ASN A 183 2.54 -12.37 -9.57
CA ASN A 183 2.61 -13.73 -9.03
C ASN A 183 3.23 -13.81 -7.61
N GLY A 184 3.34 -12.66 -6.93
CA GLY A 184 3.78 -12.57 -5.54
C GLY A 184 5.29 -12.67 -5.33
N GLY A 185 6.09 -12.63 -6.38
CA GLY A 185 7.54 -12.53 -6.29
C GLY A 185 8.03 -11.12 -5.96
N LEU A 186 9.31 -10.98 -5.66
CA LEU A 186 10.00 -9.72 -5.42
C LEU A 186 10.95 -9.43 -6.59
N VAL A 187 10.98 -8.21 -7.07
CA VAL A 187 12.03 -7.72 -7.98
C VAL A 187 12.90 -6.72 -7.26
N LEU A 188 14.19 -6.75 -7.54
CA LEU A 188 15.22 -5.93 -6.94
C LEU A 188 16.03 -5.25 -8.05
N GLY A 189 16.03 -3.91 -8.05
CA GLY A 189 16.90 -3.13 -8.92
C GLY A 189 18.37 -3.35 -8.57
N ASN A 190 19.21 -3.48 -9.58
CA ASN A 190 20.64 -3.63 -9.39
C ASN A 190 21.40 -2.35 -9.79
N LYS A 191 22.64 -2.19 -9.29
CA LYS A 191 23.47 -0.99 -9.51
C LYS A 191 23.93 -0.82 -10.97
N ASN A 192 23.85 -1.88 -11.76
CA ASN A 192 24.30 -1.87 -13.17
C ASN A 192 23.13 -1.60 -14.13
N GLY A 193 21.95 -1.27 -13.61
CA GLY A 193 20.70 -1.18 -14.35
C GLY A 193 20.01 -2.55 -14.48
N GLY A 194 18.68 -2.53 -14.58
CA GLY A 194 17.85 -3.72 -14.65
C GLY A 194 17.41 -4.24 -13.29
N PHE A 195 16.71 -5.38 -13.30
CA PHE A 195 16.09 -5.97 -12.13
C PHE A 195 16.36 -7.47 -12.04
N GLN A 196 16.59 -7.93 -10.82
CA GLN A 196 16.67 -9.35 -10.48
C GLN A 196 15.35 -9.78 -9.84
N GLN A 197 14.76 -10.87 -10.31
CA GLN A 197 13.58 -11.46 -9.68
C GLN A 197 14.00 -12.47 -8.60
N ILE A 198 13.35 -12.38 -7.44
CA ILE A 198 13.50 -13.28 -6.30
C ILE A 198 12.14 -13.90 -6.01
N ARG A 199 12.08 -15.21 -5.90
CA ARG A 199 10.89 -15.95 -5.50
C ARG A 199 11.15 -16.68 -4.20
N PHE A 200 10.16 -16.64 -3.31
CA PHE A 200 10.17 -17.37 -2.05
C PHE A 200 9.14 -18.49 -2.16
N GLU A 201 9.57 -19.74 -1.94
CA GLU A 201 8.69 -20.89 -2.06
C GLU A 201 7.50 -20.81 -1.11
N GLY A 202 6.29 -21.04 -1.63
CA GLY A 202 5.04 -20.98 -0.85
C GLY A 202 4.61 -19.57 -0.41
N MET A 203 5.37 -18.53 -0.75
CA MET A 203 5.06 -17.16 -0.37
C MET A 203 4.52 -16.36 -1.55
N TYR A 204 3.43 -15.61 -1.27
CA TYR A 204 2.86 -14.62 -2.18
C TYR A 204 2.87 -13.26 -1.48
N ILE A 205 3.67 -12.33 -1.96
CA ILE A 205 3.76 -10.96 -1.42
C ILE A 205 2.69 -10.11 -2.09
N TYR A 206 1.75 -9.58 -1.30
CA TYR A 206 0.68 -8.71 -1.79
C TYR A 206 1.15 -7.27 -1.98
N ARG A 207 1.93 -6.77 -1.00
CA ARG A 207 2.31 -5.35 -0.94
C ARG A 207 3.65 -5.16 -0.22
N LEU A 208 4.38 -4.14 -0.64
CA LEU A 208 5.48 -3.53 0.12
C LEU A 208 4.96 -2.28 0.82
N VAL A 209 5.27 -2.14 2.09
CA VAL A 209 4.94 -0.96 2.88
C VAL A 209 6.22 -0.34 3.41
N THR A 210 6.47 0.91 3.02
CA THR A 210 7.59 1.70 3.51
C THR A 210 7.14 2.50 4.73
N THR A 211 7.90 2.39 5.80
CA THR A 211 7.80 3.25 6.98
C THR A 211 9.02 4.18 7.01
N ASN A 212 9.15 5.03 8.02
CA ASN A 212 10.23 6.05 8.08
C ASN A 212 11.65 5.50 7.82
N ARG A 213 11.93 4.22 8.12
CA ARG A 213 13.27 3.62 7.99
C ARG A 213 13.25 2.19 7.44
N ASP A 214 12.13 1.54 7.45
CA ASP A 214 12.00 0.12 7.18
C ASP A 214 11.03 -0.16 6.04
N VAL A 215 11.27 -1.24 5.33
CA VAL A 215 10.35 -1.78 4.34
C VAL A 215 9.84 -3.12 4.83
N TYR A 216 8.54 -3.30 4.75
CA TYR A 216 7.85 -4.54 5.12
C TYR A 216 7.19 -5.18 3.90
N ALA A 217 7.23 -6.49 3.83
CA ALA A 217 6.50 -7.30 2.86
C ALA A 217 5.28 -7.92 3.53
N CYS A 218 4.08 -7.54 3.09
CA CYS A 218 2.81 -8.14 3.50
C CYS A 218 2.54 -9.33 2.59
N ALA A 219 2.41 -10.53 3.16
CA ALA A 219 2.33 -11.78 2.40
C ALA A 219 1.23 -12.72 2.91
N ASN A 220 0.91 -13.75 2.10
CA ASN A 220 -0.05 -14.81 2.46
C ASN A 220 0.34 -15.60 3.71
N THR A 221 1.62 -15.62 4.06
CA THR A 221 2.19 -16.37 5.20
C THR A 221 2.50 -15.49 6.40
N GLY A 222 2.32 -14.17 6.30
CA GLY A 222 2.60 -13.24 7.39
C GLY A 222 3.11 -11.89 6.92
N ILE A 223 3.73 -11.17 7.83
CA ILE A 223 4.44 -9.93 7.56
C ILE A 223 5.94 -10.12 7.83
N TYR A 224 6.76 -9.54 6.97
CA TYR A 224 8.20 -9.69 6.99
C TYR A 224 8.88 -8.33 6.88
N LYS A 225 9.83 -8.07 7.76
CA LYS A 225 10.73 -6.93 7.61
C LYS A 225 11.80 -7.26 6.59
N ILE A 226 12.01 -6.39 5.62
CA ILE A 226 13.10 -6.52 4.64
C ILE A 226 14.40 -6.10 5.31
N SER A 227 15.44 -6.89 5.15
CA SER A 227 16.78 -6.64 5.66
C SER A 227 17.83 -7.05 4.62
N ASP A 228 19.03 -6.53 4.77
CA ASP A 228 20.18 -6.92 3.97
C ASP A 228 21.16 -7.74 4.82
N LEU A 229 21.61 -8.84 4.29
CA LEU A 229 22.69 -9.62 4.86
C LEU A 229 23.78 -9.85 3.81
N LYS A 230 24.86 -9.08 3.89
CA LYS A 230 26.01 -9.17 2.96
C LYS A 230 25.60 -9.00 1.48
N GLY A 231 24.73 -8.02 1.18
CA GLY A 231 24.23 -7.73 -0.16
C GLY A 231 23.10 -8.64 -0.64
N ARG A 232 22.55 -9.50 0.23
CA ARG A 232 21.39 -10.36 -0.08
C ARG A 232 20.18 -9.89 0.68
N ILE A 233 19.06 -9.73 -0.03
CA ILE A 233 17.78 -9.42 0.58
C ILE A 233 17.27 -10.62 1.38
N MET A 234 16.92 -10.37 2.62
CA MET A 234 16.37 -11.33 3.56
C MET A 234 15.01 -10.86 4.05
N LEU A 235 14.08 -11.77 4.22
CA LEU A 235 12.77 -11.54 4.82
C LEU A 235 12.78 -12.05 6.26
N ARG A 236 12.73 -11.13 7.23
CA ARG A 236 12.66 -11.46 8.65
C ARG A 236 11.21 -11.49 9.09
N SER A 237 10.72 -12.65 9.49
CA SER A 237 9.34 -12.82 9.98
C SER A 237 9.08 -12.00 11.24
N MET A 238 7.90 -11.41 11.32
CA MET A 238 7.37 -10.69 12.48
C MET A 238 6.46 -11.58 13.34
N SER A 239 6.61 -12.89 13.25
CA SER A 239 5.95 -13.88 14.11
C SER A 239 4.41 -13.85 14.06
N ILE A 240 3.82 -13.56 12.92
CA ILE A 240 2.39 -13.73 12.66
C ILE A 240 2.16 -14.70 11.51
N GLN A 241 1.20 -15.62 11.68
CA GLN A 241 0.77 -16.56 10.66
C GLN A 241 -0.64 -16.19 10.20
N ALA A 242 -0.73 -15.28 9.25
CA ALA A 242 -1.97 -14.83 8.64
C ALA A 242 -1.68 -14.25 7.25
N ALA A 243 -2.66 -14.25 6.36
CA ALA A 243 -2.54 -13.56 5.08
C ALA A 243 -2.67 -12.04 5.30
N VAL A 244 -1.54 -11.36 5.43
CA VAL A 244 -1.44 -9.91 5.72
C VAL A 244 -1.48 -9.13 4.41
N THR A 245 -2.41 -8.20 4.29
CA THR A 245 -2.66 -7.40 3.08
C THR A 245 -2.07 -6.01 3.16
N ASP A 246 -2.03 -5.41 4.36
CA ASP A 246 -1.51 -4.06 4.57
C ASP A 246 -0.95 -3.88 5.98
N LEU A 247 -0.17 -2.81 6.16
CA LEU A 247 0.46 -2.41 7.40
C LEU A 247 0.33 -0.91 7.59
N LEU A 248 -0.02 -0.50 8.80
CA LEU A 248 0.02 0.89 9.24
C LEU A 248 0.73 1.01 10.58
N ILE A 249 1.65 1.97 10.70
CA ILE A 249 2.26 2.35 11.98
C ILE A 249 1.66 3.66 12.45
N TRP A 250 1.04 3.63 13.62
CA TRP A 250 0.43 4.79 14.23
C TRP A 250 0.56 4.74 15.76
N ASN A 251 0.89 5.88 16.39
CA ASN A 251 1.06 6.01 17.84
C ASN A 251 1.90 4.91 18.50
N ASN A 252 3.05 4.58 17.90
CA ASN A 252 3.95 3.52 18.35
C ASN A 252 3.34 2.11 18.36
N MET A 253 2.24 1.95 17.64
CA MET A 253 1.61 0.66 17.38
C MET A 253 1.72 0.32 15.90
N MET A 254 1.84 -0.96 15.63
CA MET A 254 1.80 -1.55 14.30
C MET A 254 0.44 -2.24 14.13
N PHE A 255 -0.35 -1.77 13.17
CA PHE A 255 -1.60 -2.38 12.78
C PHE A 255 -1.41 -3.12 11.47
N ILE A 256 -1.99 -4.28 11.34
CA ILE A 256 -2.03 -5.05 10.10
C ILE A 256 -3.46 -5.44 9.76
N SER A 257 -3.78 -5.38 8.48
CA SER A 257 -5.00 -5.96 7.94
C SER A 257 -4.74 -7.36 7.39
N THR A 258 -5.73 -8.25 7.48
CA THR A 258 -5.62 -9.63 7.02
C THR A 258 -6.81 -10.04 6.18
N LEU A 259 -6.66 -11.08 5.35
CA LEU A 259 -7.74 -11.60 4.52
C LEU A 259 -8.82 -12.35 5.31
N ASN A 260 -8.48 -12.95 6.46
CA ASN A 260 -9.38 -13.89 7.14
C ASN A 260 -9.29 -13.85 8.67
N SER A 261 -8.51 -12.93 9.23
CA SER A 261 -8.28 -12.86 10.69
C SER A 261 -8.50 -11.46 11.25
N GLY A 262 -9.22 -10.61 10.52
CA GLY A 262 -9.51 -9.24 10.92
C GLY A 262 -8.27 -8.35 10.95
N ILE A 263 -8.31 -7.34 11.81
CA ILE A 263 -7.20 -6.44 12.06
C ILE A 263 -6.47 -6.88 13.32
N ARG A 264 -5.15 -6.91 13.25
CA ARG A 264 -4.27 -7.22 14.37
C ARG A 264 -3.39 -6.03 14.68
N TYR A 265 -2.97 -5.89 15.93
CA TYR A 265 -2.03 -4.84 16.33
C TYR A 265 -0.99 -5.37 17.30
N SER A 266 0.14 -4.69 17.33
CA SER A 266 1.24 -4.95 18.27
C SER A 266 1.94 -3.65 18.62
N THR A 267 2.45 -3.54 19.84
CA THR A 267 3.27 -2.39 20.24
C THR A 267 4.67 -2.50 19.66
N LEU A 268 5.19 -1.39 19.14
CA LEU A 268 6.57 -1.29 18.72
C LEU A 268 7.46 -1.14 19.96
N ASN A 269 8.17 -2.21 20.34
CA ASN A 269 9.12 -2.15 21.43
C ASN A 269 10.26 -1.20 21.10
N ARG A 270 10.46 -0.16 21.89
CA ARG A 270 11.56 0.82 21.78
C ARG A 270 12.96 0.23 22.09
N SER A 271 13.13 -1.08 22.26
CA SER A 271 14.41 -1.73 22.57
C SER A 271 15.37 -1.80 21.37
N GLY A 272 15.61 -0.67 20.70
CA GLY A 272 16.54 -0.53 19.58
C GLY A 272 17.15 0.87 19.44
N PHE A 273 16.77 1.79 20.35
CA PHE A 273 17.35 3.15 20.39
C PHE A 273 18.30 3.31 21.56
N GLN A 274 19.41 2.58 21.59
CA GLN A 274 20.60 3.12 22.23
C GLN A 274 21.44 3.79 21.13
N SER A 275 21.39 5.12 21.19
CA SER A 275 22.27 6.04 20.53
C SER A 275 23.74 5.67 20.81
N ASN A 276 24.51 5.38 19.78
CA ASN A 276 25.92 5.73 19.84
C ASN A 276 26.01 7.20 19.37
N LEU A 277 26.19 8.09 20.35
CA LEU A 277 26.78 9.42 20.18
C LEU A 277 28.26 9.26 19.82
#